data_360ac5fb59bfa5f073cbc698476e477f
#
_entry.id   360ac5fb59bfa5f073cbc698476e477f
#
_cell.length_a   1.000
_cell.length_b   1.000
_cell.length_c   1.000
_cell.angle_alpha   90.00
_cell.angle_beta   90.00
_cell.angle_gamma   90.00
#
_symmetry.space_group_name_H-M   'P 1'
#
loop_
_entity.id
_entity.type
_entity.pdbx_description
1 polymer ?
#
loop_
_entity_poly.entity_id
_entity_poly.type
_entity_poly.pdbx_seq_one_letter_code
_entity_poly.pdbx_strand_id
1 'polypeptide(L)'
;ILGRSNRVTEALKLIQEMPFEADDVIWRTLLSICKMKGNVEVAEEAAASLLQLDPQDSSTCVLLSNIYADAGMWEGVSRLRKVMRHGHFKKEPGCSWIEVKSEVHMFLVGDKAHPRCAEIYNSLTALIDEMKWAGCVSDGDGMEDDYVACCHESTFSSL
;
A
#
# COMPACT_ATOMS: atom_id res chain seq x y z
N ILE A 1 21.03 -0.87 10.37
CA ILE A 1 22.36 -0.60 9.76
C ILE A 1 22.55 -1.47 8.52
N LEU A 2 22.44 -2.82 8.59
CA LEU A 2 22.66 -3.74 7.47
C LEU A 2 21.80 -3.43 6.25
N GLY A 3 20.52 -3.08 6.45
CA GLY A 3 19.61 -2.72 5.35
C GLY A 3 20.05 -1.48 4.57
N ARG A 4 20.55 -0.46 5.25
CA ARG A 4 21.09 0.74 4.58
C ARG A 4 22.36 0.44 3.78
N SER A 5 23.15 -0.54 4.24
CA SER A 5 24.40 -0.98 3.58
C SER A 5 24.18 -1.99 2.45
N ASN A 6 22.93 -2.23 2.04
CA ASN A 6 22.56 -3.22 1.01
C ASN A 6 22.96 -4.69 1.33
N ARG A 7 23.09 -5.01 2.63
CA ARG A 7 23.45 -6.35 3.11
C ARG A 7 22.23 -7.12 3.60
N VAL A 8 21.22 -7.26 2.72
CA VAL A 8 19.88 -7.77 3.07
C VAL A 8 19.95 -9.26 3.47
N THR A 9 20.73 -10.06 2.75
CA THR A 9 20.91 -11.49 3.04
C THR A 9 21.62 -11.73 4.37
N GLU A 10 22.57 -10.87 4.74
CA GLU A 10 23.21 -10.94 6.05
C GLU A 10 22.28 -10.47 7.17
N ALA A 11 21.39 -9.54 6.89
CA ALA A 11 20.36 -9.15 7.84
C ALA A 11 19.40 -10.31 8.12
N LEU A 12 18.97 -11.02 7.08
CA LEU A 12 18.15 -12.22 7.23
C LEU A 12 18.88 -13.29 8.07
N LYS A 13 20.14 -13.59 7.73
CA LYS A 13 20.93 -14.55 8.47
C LYS A 13 21.07 -14.18 9.95
N LEU A 14 21.30 -12.91 10.25
CA LEU A 14 21.36 -12.42 11.62
C LEU A 14 20.04 -12.66 12.37
N ILE A 15 18.90 -12.43 11.70
CA ILE A 15 17.57 -12.69 12.29
C ILE A 15 17.38 -14.18 12.57
N GLN A 16 17.79 -15.05 11.67
CA GLN A 16 17.70 -16.51 11.84
C GLN A 16 18.60 -17.05 12.95
N GLU A 17 19.75 -16.39 13.21
CA GLU A 17 20.70 -16.76 14.26
C GLU A 17 20.36 -16.15 15.64
N MET A 18 19.29 -15.34 15.75
CA MET A 18 18.89 -14.76 17.03
C MET A 18 18.46 -15.85 18.04
N PRO A 19 18.82 -15.73 19.33
CA PRO A 19 18.43 -16.69 20.37
C PRO A 19 16.95 -16.59 20.79
N PHE A 20 16.17 -15.74 20.17
CA PHE A 20 14.74 -15.50 20.37
C PHE A 20 14.03 -15.28 19.04
N GLU A 21 12.74 -15.50 19.00
CA GLU A 21 11.93 -15.29 17.80
C GLU A 21 11.86 -13.81 17.44
N ALA A 22 12.00 -13.52 16.15
CA ALA A 22 11.87 -12.18 15.63
C ALA A 22 10.39 -11.74 15.67
N ASP A 23 10.16 -10.56 16.17
CA ASP A 23 8.83 -9.93 16.20
C ASP A 23 8.41 -9.38 14.82
N ASP A 24 7.17 -8.90 14.75
CA ASP A 24 6.60 -8.31 13.53
C ASP A 24 7.37 -7.06 13.08
N VAL A 25 7.93 -6.28 14.01
CA VAL A 25 8.67 -5.05 13.71
C VAL A 25 9.98 -5.38 12.95
N ILE A 26 10.66 -6.44 13.36
CA ILE A 26 11.91 -6.91 12.72
C ILE A 26 11.60 -7.36 11.28
N TRP A 27 10.59 -8.21 11.12
CA TRP A 27 10.20 -8.73 9.80
C TRP A 27 9.65 -7.64 8.87
N ARG A 28 8.83 -6.69 9.37
CA ARG A 28 8.36 -5.53 8.60
C ARG A 28 9.51 -4.64 8.14
N THR A 29 10.48 -4.43 9.03
CA THR A 29 11.68 -3.65 8.70
C THR A 29 12.46 -4.32 7.57
N LEU A 30 12.66 -5.64 7.64
CA LEU A 30 13.35 -6.40 6.61
C LEU A 30 12.59 -6.33 5.27
N LEU A 31 11.28 -6.55 5.28
CA LEU A 31 10.43 -6.47 4.10
C LEU A 31 10.46 -5.09 3.43
N SER A 32 10.42 -4.02 4.24
CA SER A 32 10.55 -2.63 3.74
C SER A 32 11.90 -2.37 3.08
N ILE A 33 12.97 -2.94 3.61
CA ILE A 33 14.31 -2.85 3.02
C ILE A 33 14.37 -3.61 1.70
N CYS A 34 13.75 -4.79 1.63
CA CYS A 34 13.66 -5.59 0.41
C CYS A 34 12.96 -4.81 -0.72
N LYS A 35 11.90 -4.06 -0.42
CA LYS A 35 11.25 -3.18 -1.39
C LYS A 35 12.22 -2.15 -1.97
N MET A 36 13.01 -1.49 -1.12
CA MET A 36 13.98 -0.47 -1.56
C MET A 36 15.13 -1.05 -2.40
N LYS A 37 15.43 -2.33 -2.23
CA LYS A 37 16.60 -3.00 -2.84
C LYS A 37 16.26 -4.00 -3.93
N GLY A 38 14.98 -4.28 -4.14
CA GLY A 38 14.51 -5.23 -5.16
C GLY A 38 14.83 -6.69 -4.84
N ASN A 39 15.06 -7.06 -3.58
CA ASN A 39 15.36 -8.44 -3.21
C ASN A 39 14.07 -9.22 -2.94
N VAL A 40 13.59 -9.91 -3.96
CA VAL A 40 12.33 -10.66 -3.92
C VAL A 40 12.42 -11.89 -3.01
N GLU A 41 13.50 -12.65 -3.04
CA GLU A 41 13.66 -13.89 -2.28
C GLU A 41 13.56 -13.65 -0.77
N VAL A 42 14.31 -12.66 -0.26
CA VAL A 42 14.26 -12.29 1.17
C VAL A 42 12.91 -11.67 1.52
N ALA A 43 12.27 -10.96 0.58
CA ALA A 43 10.94 -10.39 0.78
C ALA A 43 9.88 -11.47 0.96
N GLU A 44 9.94 -12.56 0.18
CA GLU A 44 9.02 -13.70 0.31
C GLU A 44 9.14 -14.36 1.69
N GLU A 45 10.36 -14.56 2.18
CA GLU A 45 10.60 -15.15 3.50
C GLU A 45 10.11 -14.25 4.64
N ALA A 46 10.42 -12.95 4.55
CA ALA A 46 9.95 -11.98 5.54
C ALA A 46 8.41 -11.86 5.55
N ALA A 47 7.78 -11.86 4.37
CA ALA A 47 6.33 -11.83 4.27
C ALA A 47 5.67 -13.12 4.79
N ALA A 48 6.26 -14.29 4.51
CA ALA A 48 5.78 -15.56 5.04
C ALA A 48 5.81 -15.56 6.58
N SER A 49 6.90 -15.09 7.19
CA SER A 49 7.02 -14.97 8.65
C SER A 49 5.98 -14.02 9.23
N LEU A 50 5.75 -12.85 8.60
CA LEU A 50 4.71 -11.91 9.03
C LEU A 50 3.31 -12.50 8.95
N LEU A 51 2.99 -13.22 7.88
CA LEU A 51 1.67 -13.86 7.70
C LEU A 51 1.48 -15.09 8.61
N GLN A 52 2.55 -15.66 9.16
CA GLN A 52 2.45 -16.65 10.24
C GLN A 52 2.09 -15.99 11.58
N LEU A 53 2.61 -14.78 11.85
CA LEU A 53 2.31 -14.01 13.05
C LEU A 53 0.89 -13.42 12.99
N ASP A 54 0.53 -12.85 11.84
CA ASP A 54 -0.81 -12.30 11.57
C ASP A 54 -1.30 -12.69 10.18
N PRO A 55 -2.11 -13.75 10.06
CA PRO A 55 -2.65 -14.21 8.79
C PRO A 55 -3.59 -13.22 8.09
N GLN A 56 -4.06 -12.18 8.78
CA GLN A 56 -4.97 -11.16 8.26
C GLN A 56 -4.25 -9.85 7.90
N ASP A 57 -2.92 -9.80 7.99
CA ASP A 57 -2.16 -8.61 7.66
C ASP A 57 -2.18 -8.27 6.17
N SER A 58 -3.16 -7.48 5.78
CA SER A 58 -3.29 -6.99 4.41
C SER A 58 -2.11 -6.12 3.97
N SER A 59 -1.45 -5.43 4.90
CA SER A 59 -0.33 -4.52 4.60
C SER A 59 0.89 -5.29 4.10
N THR A 60 1.17 -6.45 4.66
CA THR A 60 2.23 -7.36 4.20
C THR A 60 1.95 -7.86 2.78
N CYS A 61 0.70 -8.26 2.49
CA CYS A 61 0.31 -8.70 1.15
C CYS A 61 0.45 -7.59 0.11
N VAL A 62 0.02 -6.37 0.45
CA VAL A 62 0.15 -5.21 -0.45
C VAL A 62 1.63 -4.89 -0.71
N LEU A 63 2.46 -4.88 0.34
CA LEU A 63 3.89 -4.58 0.21
C LEU A 63 4.61 -5.62 -0.64
N LEU A 64 4.33 -6.92 -0.43
CA LEU A 64 4.89 -8.00 -1.25
C LEU A 64 4.39 -7.92 -2.70
N SER A 65 3.10 -7.57 -2.92
CA SER A 65 2.56 -7.36 -4.27
C SER A 65 3.29 -6.24 -5.02
N ASN A 66 3.62 -5.16 -4.32
CA ASN A 66 4.40 -4.07 -4.91
C ASN A 66 5.83 -4.49 -5.24
N ILE A 67 6.48 -5.30 -4.38
CA ILE A 67 7.82 -5.85 -4.66
C ILE A 67 7.80 -6.74 -5.90
N TYR A 68 6.77 -7.59 -6.06
CA TYR A 68 6.61 -8.39 -7.27
C TYR A 68 6.38 -7.54 -8.51
N ALA A 69 5.57 -6.46 -8.41
CA ALA A 69 5.31 -5.56 -9.52
C ALA A 69 6.60 -4.85 -9.97
N ASP A 70 7.38 -4.33 -9.02
CA ASP A 70 8.67 -3.69 -9.28
C ASP A 70 9.68 -4.65 -9.94
N ALA A 71 9.59 -5.95 -9.62
CA ALA A 71 10.39 -7.02 -10.23
C ALA A 71 9.81 -7.56 -11.55
N GLY A 72 8.65 -7.06 -12.01
CA GLY A 72 7.97 -7.56 -13.22
C GLY A 72 7.30 -8.94 -13.05
N MET A 73 7.15 -9.43 -11.83
CA MET A 73 6.60 -10.74 -11.51
C MET A 73 5.07 -10.73 -11.42
N TRP A 74 4.39 -10.46 -12.54
CA TRP A 74 2.93 -10.25 -12.61
C TRP A 74 2.09 -11.46 -12.17
N GLU A 75 2.62 -12.68 -12.30
CA GLU A 75 1.95 -13.88 -11.79
C GLU A 75 1.89 -13.87 -10.26
N GLY A 76 2.96 -13.43 -9.58
CA GLY A 76 3.01 -13.25 -8.14
C GLY A 76 1.99 -12.22 -7.65
N VAL A 77 1.91 -11.08 -8.33
CA VAL A 77 0.91 -10.02 -8.09
C VAL A 77 -0.50 -10.59 -8.21
N SER A 78 -0.79 -11.31 -9.29
CA SER A 78 -2.13 -11.89 -9.53
C SER A 78 -2.51 -12.92 -8.46
N ARG A 79 -1.57 -13.77 -8.03
CA ARG A 79 -1.76 -14.73 -6.94
C ARG A 79 -2.12 -14.04 -5.62
N LEU A 80 -1.34 -13.06 -5.21
CA LEU A 80 -1.59 -12.32 -3.97
C LEU A 80 -2.93 -11.59 -4.00
N ARG A 81 -3.27 -10.93 -5.10
CA ARG A 81 -4.57 -10.27 -5.26
C ARG A 81 -5.75 -11.24 -5.16
N LYS A 82 -5.59 -12.47 -5.67
CA LYS A 82 -6.60 -13.54 -5.50
C LYS A 82 -6.73 -13.95 -4.04
N VAL A 83 -5.61 -14.19 -3.34
CA VAL A 83 -5.60 -14.53 -1.91
C VAL A 83 -6.28 -13.43 -1.10
N MET A 84 -5.94 -12.18 -1.33
CA MET A 84 -6.55 -11.05 -0.63
C MET A 84 -8.07 -10.96 -0.83
N ARG A 85 -8.56 -11.18 -2.06
CA ARG A 85 -10.01 -11.18 -2.35
C ARG A 85 -10.76 -12.32 -1.65
N HIS A 86 -10.19 -13.51 -1.61
CA HIS A 86 -10.83 -14.67 -0.98
C HIS A 86 -10.66 -14.72 0.55
N GLY A 87 -9.61 -14.11 1.06
CA GLY A 87 -9.26 -14.14 2.49
C GLY A 87 -10.01 -13.13 3.36
N HIS A 88 -10.98 -12.38 2.83
CA HIS A 88 -11.71 -11.32 3.55
C HIS A 88 -10.79 -10.28 4.20
N PHE A 89 -9.65 -10.01 3.61
CA PHE A 89 -8.76 -8.95 4.07
C PHE A 89 -9.49 -7.61 3.98
N LYS A 90 -9.84 -7.03 5.12
CA LYS A 90 -10.38 -5.67 5.19
C LYS A 90 -9.23 -4.69 5.00
N LYS A 91 -9.11 -4.14 3.80
CA LYS A 91 -8.26 -2.98 3.60
C LYS A 91 -8.98 -1.78 4.21
N GLU A 92 -8.39 -1.16 5.23
CA GLU A 92 -8.91 0.11 5.71
C GLU A 92 -8.75 1.16 4.61
N PRO A 93 -9.83 1.87 4.25
CA PRO A 93 -9.74 2.92 3.24
C PRO A 93 -8.82 4.03 3.74
N GLY A 94 -8.07 4.62 2.82
CA GLY A 94 -7.29 5.82 3.13
C GLY A 94 -8.21 6.90 3.69
N CYS A 95 -7.90 7.38 4.88
CA CYS A 95 -8.67 8.39 5.58
C CYS A 95 -7.79 9.58 5.91
N SER A 96 -8.30 10.78 5.67
CA SER A 96 -7.71 12.02 6.14
C SER A 96 -8.77 12.88 6.80
N TRP A 97 -8.35 13.75 7.70
CA TRP A 97 -9.26 14.70 8.35
C TRP A 97 -8.59 16.04 8.55
N ILE A 98 -9.41 17.08 8.57
CA ILE A 98 -9.00 18.41 8.96
C ILE A 98 -10.03 19.00 9.93
N GLU A 99 -9.57 19.85 10.83
CA GLU A 99 -10.44 20.61 11.73
C GLU A 99 -10.53 22.05 11.23
N VAL A 100 -11.76 22.52 10.98
CA VAL A 100 -12.05 23.89 10.56
C VAL A 100 -13.14 24.45 11.48
N LYS A 101 -12.84 25.51 12.23
CA LYS A 101 -13.78 26.16 13.16
C LYS A 101 -14.38 25.18 14.19
N SER A 102 -13.55 24.30 14.75
CA SER A 102 -13.93 23.25 15.71
C SER A 102 -14.89 22.19 15.14
N GLU A 103 -14.99 22.07 13.83
CA GLU A 103 -15.70 21.00 13.14
C GLU A 103 -14.69 20.12 12.41
N VAL A 104 -14.78 18.80 12.63
CA VAL A 104 -13.90 17.81 11.99
C VAL A 104 -14.53 17.35 10.68
N HIS A 105 -13.82 17.59 9.59
CA HIS A 105 -14.18 17.09 8.27
C HIS A 105 -13.32 15.89 7.94
N MET A 106 -13.96 14.74 7.71
CA MET A 106 -13.29 13.49 7.35
C MET A 106 -13.45 13.23 5.85
N PHE A 107 -12.39 12.74 5.23
CA PHE A 107 -12.34 12.41 3.80
C PHE A 107 -11.85 10.98 3.63
N LEU A 108 -12.61 10.19 2.91
CA LEU A 108 -12.25 8.84 2.48
C LEU A 108 -12.01 8.83 0.96
N VAL A 109 -11.23 7.87 0.50
CA VAL A 109 -11.00 7.72 -0.95
C VAL A 109 -12.32 7.47 -1.66
N GLY A 110 -12.63 8.30 -2.65
CA GLY A 110 -13.85 8.20 -3.46
C GLY A 110 -15.15 8.63 -2.76
N ASP A 111 -15.10 9.09 -1.51
CA ASP A 111 -16.29 9.57 -0.79
C ASP A 111 -16.75 10.92 -1.35
N LYS A 112 -18.04 11.01 -1.63
CA LYS A 112 -18.70 12.23 -2.12
C LYS A 112 -19.77 12.75 -1.14
N ALA A 113 -19.76 12.25 0.09
CA ALA A 113 -20.77 12.60 1.09
C ALA A 113 -20.61 14.03 1.67
N HIS A 114 -19.43 14.62 1.52
CA HIS A 114 -19.18 15.97 2.08
C HIS A 114 -20.09 17.03 1.43
N PRO A 115 -20.75 17.92 2.20
CA PRO A 115 -21.67 18.94 1.66
C PRO A 115 -21.07 19.85 0.57
N ARG A 116 -19.78 20.11 0.67
CA ARG A 116 -19.02 20.91 -0.30
C ARG A 116 -18.19 20.07 -1.28
N CYS A 117 -18.63 18.84 -1.55
CA CYS A 117 -17.90 17.89 -2.39
C CYS A 117 -17.54 18.49 -3.77
N ALA A 118 -18.52 19.12 -4.46
CA ALA A 118 -18.28 19.70 -5.77
C ALA A 118 -17.20 20.79 -5.76
N GLU A 119 -17.21 21.68 -4.75
CA GLU A 119 -16.20 22.74 -4.64
C GLU A 119 -14.80 22.16 -4.37
N ILE A 120 -14.72 21.11 -3.51
CA ILE A 120 -13.46 20.42 -3.18
C ILE A 120 -12.88 19.79 -4.43
N TYR A 121 -13.68 19.02 -5.18
CA TYR A 121 -13.20 18.36 -6.39
C TYR A 121 -12.83 19.34 -7.49
N ASN A 122 -13.57 20.43 -7.67
CA ASN A 122 -13.19 21.49 -8.62
C ASN A 122 -11.84 22.12 -8.25
N SER A 123 -11.61 22.37 -6.96
CA SER A 123 -10.32 22.90 -6.48
C SER A 123 -9.18 21.91 -6.68
N LEU A 124 -9.42 20.61 -6.43
CA LEU A 124 -8.43 19.56 -6.67
C LEU A 124 -8.08 19.43 -8.15
N THR A 125 -9.08 19.48 -9.04
CA THR A 125 -8.85 19.46 -10.49
C THR A 125 -7.99 20.63 -10.93
N ALA A 126 -8.32 21.84 -10.48
CA ALA A 126 -7.54 23.04 -10.80
C ALA A 126 -6.08 22.91 -10.32
N LEU A 127 -5.85 22.39 -9.10
CA LEU A 127 -4.50 22.16 -8.58
C LEU A 127 -3.74 21.11 -9.39
N ILE A 128 -4.40 20.01 -9.79
CA ILE A 128 -3.78 18.97 -10.64
C ILE A 128 -3.37 19.58 -11.99
N ASP A 129 -4.22 20.41 -12.60
CA ASP A 129 -3.92 21.05 -13.86
C ASP A 129 -2.73 22.03 -13.73
N GLU A 130 -2.65 22.79 -12.64
CA GLU A 130 -1.49 23.64 -12.33
C GLU A 130 -0.21 22.81 -12.13
N MET A 131 -0.30 21.67 -11.44
CA MET A 131 0.84 20.76 -11.24
C MET A 131 1.33 20.13 -12.55
N LYS A 132 0.40 19.73 -13.44
CA LYS A 132 0.73 19.25 -14.78
C LYS A 132 1.44 20.35 -15.58
N TRP A 133 0.93 21.56 -15.53
CA TRP A 133 1.51 22.71 -16.22
C TRP A 133 2.92 23.06 -15.71
N ALA A 134 3.14 22.89 -14.41
CA ALA A 134 4.44 23.08 -13.77
C ALA A 134 5.42 21.90 -14.01
N GLY A 135 4.98 20.82 -14.70
CA GLY A 135 5.79 19.63 -14.95
C GLY A 135 6.03 18.75 -13.72
N CYS A 136 5.22 18.92 -12.67
CA CYS A 136 5.33 18.15 -11.44
C CYS A 136 4.67 16.76 -11.53
N VAL A 137 3.80 16.55 -12.54
CA VAL A 137 3.09 15.29 -12.81
C VAL A 137 3.25 14.98 -14.29
N SER A 138 3.70 13.76 -14.63
CA SER A 138 3.77 13.33 -16.02
C SER A 138 2.38 12.93 -16.53
N ASP A 139 2.06 13.27 -17.79
CA ASP A 139 0.78 12.91 -18.43
C ASP A 139 0.57 11.39 -18.62
N GLY A 140 1.53 10.56 -18.20
CA GLY A 140 1.56 9.11 -18.41
C GLY A 140 1.51 8.24 -17.17
N ASP A 141 1.58 8.81 -15.98
CA ASP A 141 1.41 8.03 -14.77
C ASP A 141 -0.07 7.77 -14.53
N GLY A 142 -0.50 6.54 -14.83
CA GLY A 142 -1.88 6.04 -14.79
C GLY A 142 -2.58 6.15 -13.42
N MET A 143 -2.58 7.34 -12.86
CA MET A 143 -3.33 7.67 -11.67
C MET A 143 -4.85 7.69 -11.91
N GLU A 144 -5.29 7.78 -13.18
CA GLU A 144 -6.72 7.79 -13.49
C GLU A 144 -7.36 6.40 -13.40
N ASP A 145 -6.65 5.32 -13.78
CA ASP A 145 -7.24 3.97 -13.82
C ASP A 145 -7.33 3.30 -12.44
N ASP A 146 -6.41 3.56 -11.51
CA ASP A 146 -6.48 3.01 -10.15
C ASP A 146 -7.51 3.74 -9.26
N TYR A 147 -7.80 5.01 -9.52
CA TYR A 147 -8.86 5.75 -8.82
C TYR A 147 -10.26 5.34 -9.27
N VAL A 148 -10.46 5.04 -10.55
CA VAL A 148 -11.76 4.64 -11.10
C VAL A 148 -12.10 3.19 -10.76
N ALA A 149 -11.12 2.29 -10.71
CA ALA A 149 -11.34 0.88 -10.37
C ALA A 149 -11.77 0.66 -8.91
N CYS A 150 -11.33 1.51 -7.98
CA CYS A 150 -11.80 1.45 -6.58
C CYS A 150 -13.24 1.97 -6.39
N CYS A 151 -13.74 2.80 -7.29
CA CYS A 151 -15.07 3.41 -7.17
C CYS A 151 -16.22 2.52 -7.68
N HIS A 152 -15.92 1.50 -8.50
CA HIS A 152 -16.98 0.69 -9.14
C HIS A 152 -17.43 -0.54 -8.35
N GLU A 153 -16.72 -0.97 -7.32
CA GLU A 153 -17.07 -2.19 -6.56
C GLU A 153 -17.87 -1.94 -5.27
N SER A 154 -18.17 -0.69 -4.92
CA SER A 154 -18.88 -0.36 -3.66
C SER A 154 -20.41 -0.22 -3.80
N THR A 155 -21.00 -0.41 -4.98
CA THR A 155 -22.44 -0.16 -5.21
C THR A 155 -23.32 -1.40 -5.32
N PHE A 156 -22.86 -2.59 -4.94
CA PHE A 156 -23.73 -3.76 -4.90
C PHE A 156 -23.60 -4.52 -3.58
N SER A 157 -24.29 -4.06 -2.54
CA SER A 157 -24.89 -4.89 -1.50
C SER A 157 -25.78 -4.04 -0.59
N SER A 158 -26.97 -3.76 -1.06
CA SER A 158 -28.13 -3.47 -0.21
C SER A 158 -29.38 -3.85 -1.00
N LEU A 159 -29.75 -5.13 -0.87
CA LEU A 159 -31.10 -5.67 -0.98
C LEU A 159 -31.14 -7.01 -0.25
#